data_3b1cfea7ce86fa83d1ef35877d922561
#
_entry.id   3b1cfea7ce86fa83d1ef35877d922561
#
_cell.length_a   1.000
_cell.length_b   1.000
_cell.length_c   1.000
_cell.angle_alpha   90.00
_cell.angle_beta   90.00
_cell.angle_gamma   90.00
#
_symmetry.space_group_name_H-M   'P 1'
#
loop_
_entity.id
_entity.type
_entity.pdbx_description
1 polymer ?
#
loop_
_entity_poly.entity_id
_entity_poly.type
_entity_poly.pdbx_seq_one_letter_code
_entity_poly.pdbx_strand_id
1 'polypeptide(L)'
;MTHRLFPLRCSLLTVLLALLSYDEAALTQKKNPYVCKEPDPASLCTATNTCGSPSQPCLVDVKRTANAASATAGIPGAKGNRLFCVKVDTSVTWHSDTKHQGFVVDMGPTSPFDPPDDIVGGSDKAVTLRAKVPGCYRFTAGACLSGAIYGMCGNGTSELVIVK
;
A
#
# COMPACT_ATOMS: atom_id res chain seq x y z
N MET A 1 -7.90 62.00 52.15
CA MET A 1 -7.30 61.66 50.88
C MET A 1 -6.86 60.25 50.95
N THR A 2 -7.69 59.28 50.44
CA THR A 2 -7.42 57.83 50.49
C THR A 2 -7.40 57.33 49.08
N HIS A 3 -6.21 57.04 48.58
CA HIS A 3 -5.99 56.42 47.28
C HIS A 3 -6.31 54.91 47.36
N ARG A 4 -7.34 54.48 46.61
CA ARG A 4 -7.63 53.06 46.37
C ARG A 4 -6.79 52.57 45.19
N LEU A 5 -5.80 51.73 45.47
CA LEU A 5 -5.09 50.93 44.46
C LEU A 5 -5.96 49.77 44.01
N PHE A 6 -6.39 49.76 42.75
CA PHE A 6 -7.03 48.62 42.10
C PHE A 6 -5.99 47.54 41.76
N PRO A 7 -6.24 46.27 42.00
CA PRO A 7 -5.30 45.23 41.65
C PRO A 7 -5.47 44.82 40.18
N LEU A 8 -4.52 45.24 39.36
CA LEU A 8 -4.39 44.96 37.93
C LEU A 8 -3.72 43.60 37.68
N ARG A 9 -4.02 42.56 38.50
CA ARG A 9 -3.30 41.24 38.41
C ARG A 9 -4.10 40.05 37.93
N CYS A 10 -5.37 40.21 37.57
CA CYS A 10 -6.19 39.05 37.19
C CYS A 10 -6.37 38.85 35.67
N SER A 11 -5.90 39.77 34.84
CA SER A 11 -6.15 39.76 33.41
C SER A 11 -5.08 39.04 32.57
N LEU A 12 -3.89 38.79 33.11
CA LEU A 12 -2.79 38.15 32.37
C LEU A 12 -2.84 36.61 32.45
N LEU A 13 -3.42 36.03 33.52
CA LEU A 13 -3.48 34.55 33.65
C LEU A 13 -4.54 33.93 32.76
N THR A 14 -5.63 34.63 32.47
CA THR A 14 -6.72 34.11 31.60
C THR A 14 -6.34 34.13 30.14
N VAL A 15 -5.46 35.01 29.68
CA VAL A 15 -4.98 35.04 28.29
C VAL A 15 -3.96 33.93 28.03
N LEU A 16 -3.15 33.55 29.03
CA LEU A 16 -2.15 32.49 28.88
C LEU A 16 -2.79 31.08 28.80
N LEU A 17 -3.92 30.88 29.50
CA LEU A 17 -4.65 29.57 29.42
C LEU A 17 -5.41 29.42 28.09
N ALA A 18 -5.81 30.48 27.43
CA ALA A 18 -6.48 30.44 26.14
C ALA A 18 -5.52 30.11 24.97
N LEU A 19 -4.22 30.35 25.13
CA LEU A 19 -3.20 30.05 24.11
C LEU A 19 -2.72 28.59 24.16
N LEU A 20 -2.96 27.86 25.25
CA LEU A 20 -2.55 26.45 25.39
C LEU A 20 -3.60 25.47 24.87
N SER A 21 -4.78 25.92 24.47
CA SER A 21 -5.87 25.07 24.00
C SER A 21 -6.02 25.01 22.48
N TYR A 22 -5.12 25.63 21.71
CA TYR A 22 -5.22 25.69 20.25
C TYR A 22 -4.35 24.66 19.49
N ASP A 23 -3.56 23.83 20.18
CA ASP A 23 -2.62 22.92 19.51
C ASP A 23 -3.08 21.47 19.36
N GLU A 24 -4.31 21.11 19.74
CA GLU A 24 -4.78 19.70 19.60
C GLU A 24 -5.66 19.42 18.36
N ALA A 25 -5.91 20.40 17.50
CA ALA A 25 -6.87 20.23 16.39
C ALA A 25 -6.26 19.95 15.02
N ALA A 26 -4.96 19.73 14.89
CA ALA A 26 -4.30 19.58 13.58
C ALA A 26 -3.43 18.33 13.42
N LEU A 27 -3.63 17.29 14.22
CA LEU A 27 -3.19 15.95 13.83
C LEU A 27 -4.24 15.35 12.86
N THR A 28 -4.33 15.92 11.66
CA THR A 28 -4.90 15.20 10.53
C THR A 28 -4.11 13.90 10.41
N GLN A 29 -4.67 12.80 10.93
CA GLN A 29 -4.13 11.46 10.72
C GLN A 29 -4.00 11.29 9.21
N LYS A 30 -2.76 11.39 8.71
CA LYS A 30 -2.45 11.14 7.31
C LYS A 30 -2.93 9.73 7.03
N LYS A 31 -4.04 9.59 6.33
CA LYS A 31 -4.68 8.30 6.05
C LYS A 31 -3.61 7.37 5.51
N ASN A 32 -3.34 6.27 6.20
CA ASN A 32 -2.32 5.32 5.77
C ASN A 32 -2.68 4.80 4.37
N PRO A 33 -1.87 5.09 3.33
CA PRO A 33 -2.20 4.71 1.95
C PRO A 33 -2.20 3.20 1.72
N TYR A 34 -1.62 2.44 2.65
CA TYR A 34 -1.50 0.97 2.58
C TYR A 34 -2.64 0.23 3.28
N VAL A 35 -3.60 0.94 3.86
CA VAL A 35 -4.81 0.33 4.43
C VAL A 35 -5.81 0.02 3.32
N CYS A 36 -6.36 -1.18 3.33
CA CYS A 36 -7.43 -1.59 2.42
C CYS A 36 -8.66 -0.69 2.55
N LYS A 37 -9.38 -0.53 1.46
CA LYS A 37 -10.60 0.27 1.43
C LYS A 37 -11.80 -0.49 2.00
N GLU A 38 -11.81 -1.81 1.80
CA GLU A 38 -12.91 -2.68 2.24
C GLU A 38 -12.81 -2.97 3.74
N PRO A 39 -13.90 -2.85 4.50
CA PRO A 39 -13.91 -3.11 5.93
C PRO A 39 -13.78 -4.60 6.27
N ASP A 40 -14.28 -5.49 5.42
CA ASP A 40 -14.15 -6.95 5.54
C ASP A 40 -13.61 -7.55 4.23
N PRO A 41 -12.31 -7.38 3.96
CA PRO A 41 -11.72 -7.82 2.71
C PRO A 41 -11.67 -9.34 2.57
N ALA A 42 -11.66 -10.10 3.66
CA ALA A 42 -11.62 -11.56 3.61
C ALA A 42 -12.91 -12.17 3.03
N SER A 43 -14.05 -11.49 3.23
CA SER A 43 -15.34 -11.92 2.66
C SER A 43 -15.36 -11.89 1.14
N LEU A 44 -14.46 -11.11 0.52
CA LEU A 44 -14.31 -11.01 -0.93
C LEU A 44 -13.50 -12.16 -1.53
N CYS A 45 -12.84 -12.97 -0.70
CA CYS A 45 -12.00 -14.09 -1.16
C CYS A 45 -12.85 -15.30 -1.56
N THR A 46 -13.03 -15.46 -2.84
CA THR A 46 -13.76 -16.58 -3.47
C THR A 46 -12.79 -17.46 -4.28
N ALA A 47 -13.24 -18.60 -4.75
CA ALA A 47 -12.42 -19.45 -5.63
C ALA A 47 -12.01 -18.75 -6.93
N THR A 48 -12.79 -17.78 -7.40
CA THR A 48 -12.53 -17.07 -8.66
C THR A 48 -11.50 -15.95 -8.55
N ASN A 49 -11.26 -15.43 -7.34
CA ASN A 49 -10.26 -14.38 -7.10
C ASN A 49 -9.14 -14.81 -6.13
N THR A 50 -9.08 -16.08 -5.78
CA THR A 50 -7.96 -16.66 -5.03
C THR A 50 -6.92 -17.21 -5.99
N CYS A 51 -5.70 -16.71 -5.86
CA CYS A 51 -4.56 -17.00 -6.72
C CYS A 51 -3.62 -17.97 -6.05
N GLY A 52 -3.27 -19.03 -6.76
CA GLY A 52 -2.33 -20.02 -6.27
C GLY A 52 -2.84 -20.87 -5.09
N SER A 53 -1.94 -21.61 -4.52
CA SER A 53 -2.14 -22.46 -3.33
C SER A 53 -0.79 -22.70 -2.66
N PRO A 54 -0.69 -23.30 -1.47
CA PRO A 54 0.59 -23.68 -0.88
C PRO A 54 1.46 -24.59 -1.76
N SER A 55 0.85 -25.35 -2.67
CA SER A 55 1.54 -26.23 -3.62
C SER A 55 1.68 -25.65 -5.04
N GLN A 56 1.04 -24.53 -5.33
CA GLN A 56 1.04 -23.91 -6.65
C GLN A 56 1.23 -22.40 -6.54
N PRO A 57 2.27 -21.82 -7.14
CA PRO A 57 2.53 -20.39 -7.00
C PRO A 57 1.42 -19.53 -7.61
N CYS A 58 1.21 -18.37 -7.00
CA CYS A 58 0.42 -17.29 -7.59
C CYS A 58 1.34 -16.45 -8.48
N LEU A 59 1.07 -16.39 -9.77
CA LEU A 59 1.80 -15.53 -10.69
C LEU A 59 1.11 -14.17 -10.77
N VAL A 60 1.89 -13.09 -10.66
CA VAL A 60 1.40 -11.72 -10.77
C VAL A 60 2.20 -10.99 -11.85
N ASP A 61 1.54 -10.70 -12.97
CA ASP A 61 2.14 -9.93 -14.07
C ASP A 61 2.09 -8.44 -13.74
N VAL A 62 3.25 -7.80 -13.66
CA VAL A 62 3.41 -6.35 -13.44
C VAL A 62 3.81 -5.72 -14.76
N LYS A 63 2.93 -4.89 -15.32
CA LYS A 63 3.19 -4.25 -16.60
C LYS A 63 2.77 -2.80 -16.65
N ARG A 64 3.43 -2.04 -17.51
CA ARG A 64 3.04 -0.68 -17.83
C ARG A 64 1.87 -0.68 -18.82
N THR A 65 0.88 0.16 -18.55
CA THR A 65 -0.27 0.41 -19.42
C THR A 65 -0.40 1.91 -19.65
N ALA A 66 0.11 2.39 -20.78
CA ALA A 66 0.20 3.84 -21.06
C ALA A 66 0.94 4.61 -19.94
N ASN A 67 0.25 5.49 -19.22
CA ASN A 67 0.81 6.29 -18.13
C ASN A 67 0.60 5.64 -16.73
N ALA A 68 0.12 4.41 -16.69
CA ALA A 68 -0.14 3.67 -15.47
C ALA A 68 0.65 2.35 -15.43
N ALA A 69 0.65 1.66 -14.31
CA ALA A 69 1.05 0.27 -14.21
C ALA A 69 -0.11 -0.59 -13.71
N SER A 70 -0.08 -1.86 -14.02
CA SER A 70 -1.01 -2.84 -13.49
C SER A 70 -0.26 -4.02 -12.89
N ALA A 71 -0.77 -4.55 -11.78
CA ALA A 71 -0.38 -5.83 -11.23
C ALA A 71 -1.58 -6.77 -11.36
N THR A 72 -1.47 -7.77 -12.23
CA THR A 72 -2.56 -8.67 -12.60
C THR A 72 -2.25 -10.07 -12.11
N ALA A 73 -3.01 -10.57 -11.13
CA ALA A 73 -2.86 -11.95 -10.64
C ALA A 73 -3.35 -12.96 -11.67
N GLY A 74 -2.70 -14.12 -11.72
CA GLY A 74 -3.03 -15.23 -12.62
C GLY A 74 -4.28 -16.01 -12.16
N ILE A 75 -5.42 -15.33 -12.14
CA ILE A 75 -6.73 -15.90 -11.81
C ILE A 75 -7.71 -15.72 -12.96
N PRO A 76 -8.74 -16.59 -13.09
CA PRO A 76 -9.74 -16.47 -14.13
C PRO A 76 -10.41 -15.08 -14.12
N GLY A 77 -10.41 -14.39 -15.25
CA GLY A 77 -11.06 -13.08 -15.39
C GLY A 77 -10.35 -11.91 -14.73
N ALA A 78 -9.13 -12.09 -14.22
CA ALA A 78 -8.33 -10.97 -13.69
C ALA A 78 -8.05 -9.93 -14.78
N LYS A 79 -8.31 -8.66 -14.45
CA LYS A 79 -8.04 -7.52 -15.33
C LYS A 79 -7.45 -6.38 -14.51
N GLY A 80 -6.18 -6.07 -14.79
CA GLY A 80 -5.52 -4.92 -14.18
C GLY A 80 -5.43 -4.98 -12.65
N ASN A 81 -5.49 -3.82 -12.02
CA ASN A 81 -5.30 -3.65 -10.57
C ASN A 81 -6.57 -4.00 -9.78
N ARG A 82 -6.92 -5.26 -9.72
CA ARG A 82 -8.03 -5.74 -8.89
C ARG A 82 -7.51 -6.36 -7.59
N LEU A 83 -8.37 -6.36 -6.58
CA LEU A 83 -8.15 -7.14 -5.39
C LEU A 83 -8.03 -8.63 -5.77
N PHE A 84 -7.03 -9.30 -5.24
CA PHE A 84 -6.88 -10.74 -5.31
C PHE A 84 -6.48 -11.32 -3.95
N CYS A 85 -6.79 -12.57 -3.75
CA CYS A 85 -6.53 -13.29 -2.52
C CYS A 85 -5.45 -14.35 -2.72
N VAL A 86 -4.67 -14.60 -1.67
CA VAL A 86 -3.79 -15.77 -1.58
C VAL A 86 -3.95 -16.42 -0.21
N LYS A 87 -3.69 -17.71 -0.10
CA LYS A 87 -3.61 -18.39 1.20
C LYS A 87 -2.23 -18.18 1.82
N VAL A 88 -2.16 -18.18 3.14
CA VAL A 88 -0.88 -18.27 3.86
C VAL A 88 -0.06 -19.42 3.29
N ASP A 89 1.25 -19.25 3.25
CA ASP A 89 2.24 -20.16 2.67
C ASP A 89 2.22 -20.32 1.15
N THR A 90 1.33 -19.63 0.44
CA THR A 90 1.40 -19.55 -1.02
C THR A 90 2.63 -18.71 -1.45
N SER A 91 3.41 -19.25 -2.38
CA SER A 91 4.46 -18.48 -3.06
C SER A 91 3.81 -17.53 -4.08
N VAL A 92 4.15 -16.25 -3.99
CA VAL A 92 3.71 -15.23 -4.95
C VAL A 92 4.91 -14.83 -5.80
N THR A 93 4.80 -15.03 -7.10
CA THR A 93 5.85 -14.70 -8.07
C THR A 93 5.45 -13.47 -8.87
N TRP A 94 6.17 -12.40 -8.65
CA TRP A 94 6.04 -11.16 -9.39
C TRP A 94 6.95 -11.21 -10.60
N HIS A 95 6.41 -10.96 -11.78
CA HIS A 95 7.16 -10.99 -13.04
C HIS A 95 6.63 -9.93 -14.01
N SER A 96 7.30 -9.77 -15.15
CA SER A 96 6.79 -8.98 -16.25
C SER A 96 6.96 -9.76 -17.55
N ASP A 97 5.86 -9.95 -18.28
CA ASP A 97 5.86 -10.55 -19.61
C ASP A 97 6.30 -9.56 -20.71
N THR A 98 6.42 -8.27 -20.35
CA THR A 98 6.84 -7.23 -21.28
C THR A 98 8.35 -7.15 -21.34
N LYS A 99 8.94 -7.38 -22.52
CA LYS A 99 10.39 -7.28 -22.73
C LYS A 99 10.94 -5.92 -22.34
N HIS A 100 12.14 -5.92 -21.76
CA HIS A 100 12.86 -4.69 -21.36
C HIS A 100 12.11 -3.81 -20.35
N GLN A 101 11.21 -4.39 -19.57
CA GLN A 101 10.48 -3.71 -18.53
C GLN A 101 11.02 -4.09 -17.14
N GLY A 102 11.31 -3.07 -16.34
CA GLY A 102 11.55 -3.21 -14.91
C GLY A 102 10.29 -2.85 -14.12
N PHE A 103 10.16 -3.40 -12.91
CA PHE A 103 9.08 -3.06 -12.00
C PHE A 103 9.54 -2.97 -10.55
N VAL A 104 8.75 -2.25 -9.76
CA VAL A 104 8.83 -2.21 -8.31
C VAL A 104 7.42 -2.37 -7.74
N VAL A 105 7.28 -3.13 -6.66
CA VAL A 105 6.02 -3.23 -5.92
C VAL A 105 6.28 -2.80 -4.48
N ASP A 106 5.63 -1.72 -4.08
CA ASP A 106 5.72 -1.13 -2.74
C ASP A 106 4.52 -1.59 -1.90
N MET A 107 4.80 -2.44 -0.91
CA MET A 107 3.83 -2.97 0.05
C MET A 107 3.67 -2.08 1.29
N GLY A 108 4.41 -0.98 1.37
CA GLY A 108 4.45 -0.12 2.54
C GLY A 108 5.46 -0.55 3.60
N PRO A 109 5.36 0.00 4.80
CA PRO A 109 6.39 -0.16 5.84
C PRO A 109 6.47 -1.58 6.41
N THR A 110 5.48 -2.43 6.15
CA THR A 110 5.42 -3.80 6.68
C THR A 110 5.09 -4.76 5.56
N SER A 111 6.07 -5.53 5.12
CA SER A 111 5.87 -6.57 4.12
C SER A 111 5.11 -7.76 4.72
N PRO A 112 4.08 -8.29 4.05
CA PRO A 112 3.40 -9.51 4.48
C PRO A 112 4.12 -10.80 4.04
N PHE A 113 5.24 -10.67 3.37
CA PHE A 113 5.99 -11.76 2.77
C PHE A 113 7.22 -12.17 3.59
N ASP A 114 7.70 -13.37 3.31
CA ASP A 114 8.96 -13.93 3.82
C ASP A 114 9.82 -14.42 2.63
N PRO A 115 11.03 -13.91 2.47
CA PRO A 115 11.62 -12.79 3.21
C PRO A 115 10.88 -11.46 2.98
N PRO A 116 11.00 -10.47 3.90
CA PRO A 116 10.34 -9.17 3.78
C PRO A 116 11.15 -8.21 2.87
N ASP A 117 11.62 -8.72 1.74
CA ASP A 117 12.46 -8.00 0.81
C ASP A 117 11.66 -7.05 -0.09
N ASP A 118 12.37 -6.10 -0.67
CA ASP A 118 11.81 -5.23 -1.72
C ASP A 118 11.49 -6.05 -2.97
N ILE A 119 10.30 -5.82 -3.52
CA ILE A 119 9.84 -6.51 -4.74
C ILE A 119 10.30 -5.69 -5.94
N VAL A 120 11.56 -5.90 -6.34
CA VAL A 120 12.18 -5.20 -7.48
C VAL A 120 12.64 -6.23 -8.51
N GLY A 121 12.01 -6.21 -9.67
CA GLY A 121 12.24 -7.19 -10.73
C GLY A 121 12.05 -6.61 -12.13
N GLY A 122 11.86 -7.50 -13.08
CA GLY A 122 11.67 -7.11 -14.49
C GLY A 122 11.38 -8.33 -15.38
N SER A 123 11.46 -8.13 -16.69
CA SER A 123 11.27 -9.20 -17.68
C SER A 123 12.29 -10.34 -17.54
N ASP A 124 13.48 -10.03 -17.05
CA ASP A 124 14.59 -11.00 -16.94
C ASP A 124 14.79 -11.45 -15.49
N LYS A 125 14.04 -10.89 -14.53
CA LYS A 125 14.17 -11.18 -13.12
C LYS A 125 12.80 -11.19 -12.44
N ALA A 126 12.23 -12.39 -12.26
CA ALA A 126 11.09 -12.58 -11.39
C ALA A 126 11.50 -12.54 -9.91
N VAL A 127 10.58 -12.14 -9.04
CA VAL A 127 10.74 -12.12 -7.58
C VAL A 127 9.69 -13.02 -6.97
N THR A 128 10.11 -14.04 -6.23
CA THR A 128 9.21 -14.98 -5.56
C THR A 128 9.34 -14.85 -4.06
N LEU A 129 8.25 -14.54 -3.39
CA LEU A 129 8.14 -14.40 -1.93
C LEU A 129 6.99 -15.22 -1.41
N ARG A 130 7.06 -15.67 -0.16
CA ARG A 130 6.02 -16.48 0.46
C ARG A 130 5.09 -15.61 1.30
N ALA A 131 3.78 -15.70 1.07
CA ALA A 131 2.77 -15.01 1.87
C ALA A 131 2.75 -15.59 3.29
N LYS A 132 2.99 -14.77 4.31
CA LYS A 132 3.12 -15.22 5.71
C LYS A 132 2.12 -14.57 6.66
N VAL A 133 1.90 -13.28 6.53
CA VAL A 133 1.08 -12.54 7.50
C VAL A 133 -0.32 -12.38 6.95
N PRO A 134 -1.35 -13.00 7.57
CA PRO A 134 -2.75 -12.77 7.18
C PRO A 134 -3.13 -11.31 7.33
N GLY A 135 -3.92 -10.81 6.38
CA GLY A 135 -4.36 -9.41 6.40
C GLY A 135 -4.72 -8.89 5.03
N CYS A 136 -5.09 -7.64 4.97
CA CYS A 136 -5.32 -6.94 3.71
C CYS A 136 -4.29 -5.84 3.52
N TYR A 137 -3.66 -5.85 2.37
CA TYR A 137 -2.54 -5.01 2.00
C TYR A 137 -2.85 -4.26 0.72
N ARG A 138 -2.89 -2.95 0.81
CA ARG A 138 -2.94 -2.10 -0.36
C ARG A 138 -1.52 -1.77 -0.78
N PHE A 139 -1.18 -2.01 -2.03
CA PHE A 139 0.17 -1.81 -2.55
C PHE A 139 0.17 -0.96 -3.82
N THR A 140 1.32 -0.41 -4.14
CA THR A 140 1.54 0.32 -5.39
C THR A 140 2.54 -0.43 -6.25
N ALA A 141 2.17 -0.70 -7.49
CA ALA A 141 3.08 -1.23 -8.50
C ALA A 141 3.54 -0.11 -9.42
N GLY A 142 4.85 -0.01 -9.63
CA GLY A 142 5.47 0.85 -10.62
C GLY A 142 6.11 0.02 -11.72
N ALA A 143 5.95 0.41 -12.99
CA ALA A 143 6.58 -0.27 -14.12
C ALA A 143 7.18 0.73 -15.11
N CYS A 144 8.43 0.48 -15.53
CA CYS A 144 9.20 1.34 -16.43
C CYS A 144 9.76 0.52 -17.59
N LEU A 145 9.73 1.07 -18.80
CA LEU A 145 10.42 0.48 -19.93
C LEU A 145 11.90 0.89 -19.93
N SER A 146 12.80 -0.07 -20.21
CA SER A 146 14.24 0.18 -20.37
C SER A 146 14.48 1.14 -21.54
N GLY A 147 15.46 2.04 -21.38
CA GLY A 147 15.73 3.10 -22.34
C GLY A 147 14.74 4.27 -22.30
N ALA A 148 13.83 4.25 -21.36
CA ALA A 148 12.83 5.29 -21.15
C ALA A 148 13.50 6.58 -20.65
N ILE A 149 13.27 7.66 -21.37
CA ILE A 149 13.55 9.01 -20.90
C ILE A 149 12.58 9.33 -19.74
N TYR A 150 12.98 10.24 -18.87
CA TYR A 150 12.20 10.72 -17.75
C TYR A 150 10.69 10.76 -18.04
N GLY A 151 9.87 10.10 -17.22
CA GLY A 151 8.41 10.10 -17.37
C GLY A 151 7.78 8.86 -18.02
N MET A 152 8.57 7.85 -18.38
CA MET A 152 8.06 6.61 -18.96
C MET A 152 7.76 5.49 -17.95
N CYS A 153 7.69 5.80 -16.67
CA CYS A 153 7.17 4.91 -15.63
C CYS A 153 5.69 5.18 -15.39
N GLY A 154 4.92 4.13 -15.24
CA GLY A 154 3.52 4.21 -14.81
C GLY A 154 3.39 3.63 -13.41
N ASN A 155 2.41 4.09 -12.64
CA ASN A 155 2.07 3.58 -11.32
C ASN A 155 0.61 3.13 -11.26
N GLY A 156 0.33 2.12 -10.45
CA GLY A 156 -1.02 1.64 -10.19
C GLY A 156 -1.13 1.05 -8.79
N THR A 157 -2.33 1.13 -8.21
CA THR A 157 -2.61 0.60 -6.87
C THR A 157 -3.49 -0.62 -6.96
N SER A 158 -3.20 -1.63 -6.16
CA SER A 158 -3.97 -2.87 -6.05
C SER A 158 -4.12 -3.29 -4.59
N GLU A 159 -4.94 -4.30 -4.34
CA GLU A 159 -5.14 -4.85 -2.99
C GLU A 159 -4.90 -6.36 -3.00
N LEU A 160 -4.15 -6.84 -2.00
CA LEU A 160 -3.86 -8.25 -1.75
C LEU A 160 -4.45 -8.64 -0.40
N VAL A 161 -5.27 -9.68 -0.39
CA VAL A 161 -5.76 -10.29 0.86
C VAL A 161 -5.06 -11.62 1.08
N ILE A 162 -4.40 -11.77 2.23
CA ILE A 162 -3.81 -13.03 2.66
C ILE A 162 -4.75 -13.65 3.69
N VAL A 163 -5.31 -14.80 3.35
CA VAL A 163 -6.22 -15.55 4.20
C VAL A 163 -5.56 -16.81 4.77
N LYS A 164 -6.05 -17.26 5.94
CA LYS A 164 -5.60 -18.50 6.59
C LYS A 164 -6.00 -19.72 5.82
#